data_f71abc2c23cdd36ac792c7a8abe24c03
#
_entry.id   f71abc2c23cdd36ac792c7a8abe24c03
#
_cell.length_a   1.000
_cell.length_b   1.000
_cell.length_c   1.000
_cell.angle_alpha   90.00
_cell.angle_beta   90.00
_cell.angle_gamma   90.00
#
_symmetry.space_group_name_H-M   'P 1'
#
loop_
_entity.id
_entity.type
_entity.pdbx_description
1 polymer ?
#
loop_
_entity_poly.entity_id
_entity_poly.type
_entity_poly.pdbx_seq_one_letter_code
_entity_poly.pdbx_strand_id
1 'polypeptide(L)'
;LGYRFEYEDRSVAISGDTIVSPSFIAGIKGVDLLLTDALSPTLINNFANAAEASGNNRLAKIMRDVLDYHAHTSALGDLGETLDIDQVALYHLVPVPSNSFFKTIFMRDLPSETLMTKDGDRFLLPSGSQDIVFEP
;
A
#
# COMPACT_ATOMS: atom_id res chain seq x y z
N LEU A 1 2.62 11.30 -7.59
CA LEU A 1 3.13 10.92 -8.90
C LEU A 1 3.68 9.50 -8.84
N GLY A 2 3.11 8.58 -9.61
CA GLY A 2 3.59 7.20 -9.71
C GLY A 2 4.42 6.98 -10.98
N TYR A 3 5.08 5.84 -11.02
CA TYR A 3 5.89 5.41 -12.16
C TYR A 3 5.52 3.97 -12.53
N ARG A 4 5.49 3.70 -13.85
CA ARG A 4 5.43 2.35 -14.40
C ARG A 4 6.70 2.09 -15.19
N PHE A 5 7.34 0.97 -14.92
CA PHE A 5 8.54 0.51 -15.59
C PHE A 5 8.19 -0.76 -16.35
N GLU A 6 8.65 -0.84 -17.59
CA GLU A 6 8.54 -2.03 -18.43
C GLU A 6 9.94 -2.39 -18.90
N TYR A 7 10.28 -3.65 -18.78
CA TYR A 7 11.54 -4.21 -19.25
C TYR A 7 11.29 -5.60 -19.83
N GLU A 8 11.54 -5.75 -21.13
CA GLU A 8 11.20 -6.96 -21.87
C GLU A 8 9.73 -7.36 -21.67
N ASP A 9 9.47 -8.50 -21.03
CA ASP A 9 8.14 -9.04 -20.74
C ASP A 9 7.69 -8.81 -19.29
N ARG A 10 8.42 -7.96 -18.53
CA ARG A 10 8.13 -7.68 -17.11
C ARG A 10 7.75 -6.22 -16.88
N SER A 11 6.89 -6.01 -15.87
CA SER A 11 6.40 -4.68 -15.53
C SER A 11 6.28 -4.45 -14.02
N VAL A 12 6.64 -3.25 -13.59
CA VAL A 12 6.56 -2.83 -12.19
C VAL A 12 5.93 -1.44 -12.12
N ALA A 13 4.95 -1.27 -11.23
CA ALA A 13 4.42 0.05 -10.91
C ALA A 13 4.78 0.43 -9.46
N ILE A 14 5.14 1.70 -9.28
CA ILE A 14 5.41 2.31 -7.97
C ILE A 14 4.49 3.52 -7.83
N SER A 15 3.62 3.53 -6.81
CA SER A 15 2.57 4.54 -6.72
C SER A 15 3.06 5.96 -6.38
N GLY A 16 4.10 6.10 -5.54
CA GLY A 16 4.27 7.31 -4.75
C GLY A 16 3.08 7.48 -3.76
N ASP A 17 3.06 8.57 -3.01
CA ASP A 17 1.93 8.90 -2.13
C ASP A 17 0.73 9.29 -2.99
N THR A 18 -0.36 8.53 -2.91
CA THR A 18 -1.52 8.73 -3.78
C THR A 18 -2.79 8.12 -3.18
N ILE A 19 -3.92 8.56 -3.67
CA ILE A 19 -5.20 7.88 -3.47
C ILE A 19 -5.46 6.88 -4.60
N VAL A 20 -6.35 5.92 -4.38
CA VAL A 20 -6.82 5.00 -5.42
C VAL A 20 -7.78 5.77 -6.36
N SER A 21 -7.19 6.46 -7.33
CA SER A 21 -7.88 7.28 -8.33
C SER A 21 -8.02 6.56 -9.67
N PRO A 22 -8.92 7.00 -10.57
CA PRO A 22 -9.01 6.41 -11.92
C PRO A 22 -7.70 6.43 -12.69
N SER A 23 -6.87 7.48 -12.54
CA SER A 23 -5.57 7.57 -13.19
C SER A 23 -4.55 6.60 -12.58
N PHE A 24 -4.59 6.39 -11.26
CA PHE A 24 -3.79 5.38 -10.59
C PHE A 24 -4.16 3.98 -11.10
N ILE A 25 -5.46 3.64 -11.09
CA ILE A 25 -5.98 2.35 -11.59
C ILE A 25 -5.53 2.10 -13.03
N ALA A 26 -5.65 3.11 -13.91
CA ALA A 26 -5.21 2.97 -15.31
C ALA A 26 -3.70 2.71 -15.43
N GLY A 27 -2.89 3.29 -14.54
CA GLY A 27 -1.44 3.15 -14.55
C GLY A 27 -0.92 1.80 -14.05
N ILE A 28 -1.67 1.14 -13.15
CA ILE A 28 -1.22 -0.11 -12.50
C ILE A 28 -1.83 -1.38 -13.13
N LYS A 29 -2.79 -1.25 -14.03
CA LYS A 29 -3.50 -2.40 -14.59
C LYS A 29 -2.55 -3.35 -15.31
N GLY A 30 -2.61 -4.64 -14.95
CA GLY A 30 -1.85 -5.72 -15.59
C GLY A 30 -0.34 -5.60 -15.38
N VAL A 31 0.12 -5.03 -14.26
CA VAL A 31 1.55 -5.08 -13.92
C VAL A 31 1.85 -6.36 -13.14
N ASP A 32 3.06 -6.89 -13.32
CA ASP A 32 3.50 -8.05 -12.53
C ASP A 32 3.65 -7.70 -11.04
N LEU A 33 4.23 -6.55 -10.75
CA LEU A 33 4.45 -6.09 -9.37
C LEU A 33 3.93 -4.66 -9.18
N LEU A 34 3.06 -4.48 -8.19
CA LEU A 34 2.67 -3.17 -7.69
C LEU A 34 3.34 -2.91 -6.33
N LEU A 35 4.16 -1.88 -6.26
CA LEU A 35 4.63 -1.27 -5.02
C LEU A 35 3.76 -0.04 -4.73
N THR A 36 2.99 -0.06 -3.64
CA THR A 36 2.06 1.03 -3.31
C THR A 36 2.20 1.51 -1.88
N ASP A 37 2.04 2.81 -1.66
CA ASP A 37 1.80 3.33 -0.32
C ASP A 37 0.51 2.73 0.24
N ALA A 38 0.39 2.69 1.55
CA ALA A 38 -0.81 2.16 2.18
C ALA A 38 -1.12 2.85 3.51
N LEU A 39 -2.39 3.23 3.68
CA LEU A 39 -2.89 3.82 4.91
C LEU A 39 -4.01 2.97 5.48
N SER A 40 -3.91 2.64 6.78
CA SER A 40 -5.02 2.00 7.50
C SER A 40 -5.99 3.04 8.07
N PRO A 41 -7.18 3.24 7.45
CA PRO A 41 -8.16 4.19 7.95
C PRO A 41 -8.61 3.89 9.37
N THR A 42 -8.70 2.60 9.72
CA THR A 42 -9.07 2.15 11.07
C THR A 42 -8.07 2.64 12.11
N LEU A 43 -6.76 2.46 11.88
CA LEU A 43 -5.73 2.90 12.83
C LEU A 43 -5.66 4.41 12.92
N ILE A 44 -5.69 5.10 11.79
CA ILE A 44 -5.64 6.58 11.75
C ILE A 44 -6.83 7.19 12.48
N ASN A 45 -8.04 6.72 12.23
CA ASN A 45 -9.23 7.24 12.93
C ASN A 45 -9.16 6.96 14.44
N ASN A 46 -8.70 5.79 14.87
CA ASN A 46 -8.53 5.48 16.28
C ASN A 46 -7.51 6.41 16.96
N PHE A 47 -6.39 6.68 16.29
CA PHE A 47 -5.38 7.61 16.82
C PHE A 47 -5.86 9.05 16.82
N ALA A 48 -6.59 9.49 15.80
CA ALA A 48 -7.19 10.82 15.77
C ALA A 48 -8.18 11.02 16.92
N ASN A 49 -9.05 10.04 17.17
CA ASN A 49 -10.03 10.09 18.26
C ASN A 49 -9.34 10.08 19.64
N ALA A 50 -8.29 9.29 19.83
CA ALA A 50 -7.51 9.28 21.07
C ALA A 50 -6.79 10.63 21.29
N ALA A 51 -6.23 11.22 20.23
CA ALA A 51 -5.59 12.54 20.32
C ALA A 51 -6.61 13.63 20.68
N GLU A 52 -7.80 13.61 20.09
CA GLU A 52 -8.87 14.56 20.40
C GLU A 52 -9.36 14.41 21.83
N ALA A 53 -9.59 13.17 22.29
CA ALA A 53 -9.99 12.89 23.69
C ALA A 53 -8.95 13.36 24.72
N SER A 54 -7.67 13.38 24.33
CA SER A 54 -6.57 13.93 25.17
C SER A 54 -6.38 15.44 25.05
N GLY A 55 -7.21 16.14 24.26
CA GLY A 55 -7.10 17.57 24.01
C GLY A 55 -6.06 17.98 22.96
N ASN A 56 -5.41 17.01 22.28
CA ASN A 56 -4.44 17.30 21.24
C ASN A 56 -5.12 17.44 19.86
N ASN A 57 -5.91 18.51 19.73
CA ASN A 57 -6.69 18.78 18.51
C ASN A 57 -5.83 18.97 17.25
N ARG A 58 -4.59 19.49 17.41
CA ARG A 58 -3.67 19.62 16.28
C ARG A 58 -3.27 18.27 15.71
N LEU A 59 -2.90 17.32 16.58
CA LEU A 59 -2.55 15.96 16.15
C LEU A 59 -3.76 15.26 15.52
N ALA A 60 -4.93 15.37 16.16
CA ALA A 60 -6.17 14.81 15.62
C ALA A 60 -6.46 15.33 14.20
N LYS A 61 -6.29 16.63 13.97
CA LYS A 61 -6.46 17.21 12.63
C LYS A 61 -5.45 16.64 11.63
N ILE A 62 -4.16 16.60 11.98
CA ILE A 62 -3.12 16.02 11.08
C ILE A 62 -3.46 14.57 10.71
N MET A 63 -3.88 13.75 11.70
CA MET A 63 -4.29 12.37 11.46
C MET A 63 -5.49 12.26 10.51
N ARG A 64 -6.43 13.18 10.56
CA ARG A 64 -7.56 13.19 9.62
C ARG A 64 -7.16 13.69 8.23
N ASP A 65 -6.28 14.68 8.16
CA ASP A 65 -5.83 15.24 6.88
C ASP A 65 -5.07 14.19 6.03
N VAL A 66 -4.31 13.27 6.66
CA VAL A 66 -3.55 12.24 5.91
C VAL A 66 -4.46 11.22 5.20
N LEU A 67 -5.73 11.10 5.58
CA LEU A 67 -6.69 10.22 4.90
C LEU A 67 -6.94 10.66 3.44
N ASP A 68 -6.73 11.92 3.11
CA ASP A 68 -7.11 12.47 1.81
C ASP A 68 -6.07 12.28 0.70
N TYR A 69 -4.85 11.76 1.04
CA TYR A 69 -3.76 11.68 0.07
C TYR A 69 -2.92 10.39 0.11
N HIS A 70 -3.41 9.36 0.81
CA HIS A 70 -2.82 8.02 0.81
C HIS A 70 -3.79 6.94 0.33
N ALA A 71 -3.26 5.84 -0.18
CA ALA A 71 -4.06 4.70 -0.60
C ALA A 71 -4.60 3.94 0.63
N HIS A 72 -5.91 3.92 0.80
CA HIS A 72 -6.53 3.19 1.91
C HIS A 72 -6.41 1.68 1.72
N THR A 73 -6.05 0.94 2.76
CA THR A 73 -6.01 -0.53 2.75
C THR A 73 -7.33 -1.13 2.28
N SER A 74 -8.46 -0.54 2.67
CA SER A 74 -9.80 -0.97 2.23
C SER A 74 -10.07 -0.74 0.73
N ALA A 75 -9.38 0.22 0.09
CA ALA A 75 -9.50 0.46 -1.34
C ALA A 75 -8.49 -0.36 -2.17
N LEU A 76 -7.43 -0.85 -1.52
CA LEU A 76 -6.42 -1.71 -2.13
C LEU A 76 -6.84 -3.19 -2.14
N GLY A 77 -7.80 -3.60 -1.29
CA GLY A 77 -8.13 -5.00 -1.01
C GLY A 77 -8.37 -5.85 -2.24
N ASP A 78 -9.15 -5.38 -3.19
CA ASP A 78 -9.54 -6.15 -4.37
C ASP A 78 -8.76 -5.76 -5.65
N LEU A 79 -7.79 -4.85 -5.55
CA LEU A 79 -7.12 -4.32 -6.75
C LEU A 79 -6.26 -5.37 -7.46
N GLY A 80 -5.58 -6.25 -6.73
CA GLY A 80 -4.75 -7.28 -7.33
C GLY A 80 -5.53 -8.16 -8.29
N GLU A 81 -6.60 -8.78 -7.80
CA GLU A 81 -7.47 -9.64 -8.60
C GLU A 81 -8.22 -8.88 -9.70
N THR A 82 -8.81 -7.71 -9.36
CA THR A 82 -9.64 -6.93 -10.29
C THR A 82 -8.84 -6.38 -11.48
N LEU A 83 -7.56 -6.05 -11.27
CA LEU A 83 -6.71 -5.41 -12.26
C LEU A 83 -5.66 -6.34 -12.87
N ASP A 84 -5.71 -7.64 -12.56
CA ASP A 84 -4.77 -8.64 -13.07
C ASP A 84 -3.31 -8.27 -12.69
N ILE A 85 -3.08 -8.07 -11.40
CA ILE A 85 -1.76 -7.75 -10.82
C ILE A 85 -1.26 -9.00 -10.10
N ASP A 86 -0.09 -9.52 -10.50
CA ASP A 86 0.42 -10.78 -9.94
C ASP A 86 0.83 -10.65 -8.47
N GLN A 87 1.47 -9.54 -8.09
CA GLN A 87 1.90 -9.29 -6.72
C GLN A 87 1.68 -7.85 -6.29
N VAL A 88 1.03 -7.68 -5.15
CA VAL A 88 0.92 -6.39 -4.45
C VAL A 88 1.86 -6.37 -3.26
N ALA A 89 2.67 -5.33 -3.14
CA ALA A 89 3.58 -5.11 -2.04
C ALA A 89 3.44 -3.67 -1.51
N LEU A 90 3.37 -3.54 -0.19
CA LEU A 90 3.13 -2.28 0.49
C LEU A 90 4.44 -1.67 0.97
N TYR A 91 4.65 -0.41 0.68
CA TYR A 91 5.68 0.42 1.29
C TYR A 91 5.06 1.72 1.84
N HIS A 92 5.83 2.61 2.47
CA HIS A 92 5.31 3.86 3.03
C HIS A 92 4.01 3.65 3.82
N LEU A 93 4.11 2.85 4.89
CA LEU A 93 2.94 2.45 5.69
C LEU A 93 2.48 3.56 6.63
N VAL A 94 1.20 3.89 6.63
CA VAL A 94 0.62 4.97 7.45
C VAL A 94 -0.54 4.43 8.31
N PRO A 95 -0.38 4.34 9.63
CA PRO A 95 0.88 4.42 10.38
C PRO A 95 1.69 3.13 10.26
N VAL A 96 3.01 3.19 10.45
CA VAL A 96 3.84 1.98 10.51
C VAL A 96 3.38 1.11 11.70
N PRO A 97 2.99 -0.15 11.49
CA PRO A 97 2.56 -1.03 12.58
C PRO A 97 3.71 -1.34 13.54
N SER A 98 3.59 -0.95 14.80
CA SER A 98 4.64 -1.10 15.82
C SER A 98 4.73 -2.48 16.46
N ASN A 99 3.74 -3.34 16.25
CA ASN A 99 3.67 -4.70 16.78
C ASN A 99 2.68 -5.57 15.98
N SER A 100 2.62 -6.87 16.32
CA SER A 100 1.76 -7.84 15.61
C SER A 100 0.27 -7.51 15.69
N PHE A 101 -0.22 -6.94 16.77
CA PHE A 101 -1.62 -6.53 16.91
C PHE A 101 -1.97 -5.42 15.91
N PHE A 102 -1.17 -4.36 15.84
CA PHE A 102 -1.37 -3.29 14.85
C PHE A 102 -1.16 -3.78 13.43
N LYS A 103 -0.23 -4.72 13.20
CA LYS A 103 -0.06 -5.37 11.89
C LYS A 103 -1.33 -6.11 11.46
N THR A 104 -1.95 -6.86 12.36
CA THR A 104 -3.22 -7.56 12.08
C THR A 104 -4.33 -6.59 11.69
N ILE A 105 -4.45 -5.46 12.40
CA ILE A 105 -5.45 -4.44 12.06
C ILE A 105 -5.13 -3.79 10.70
N PHE A 106 -3.87 -3.49 10.44
CA PHE A 106 -3.42 -2.85 9.19
C PHE A 106 -3.72 -3.72 7.97
N MET A 107 -3.43 -5.03 8.06
CA MET A 107 -3.59 -5.99 6.97
C MET A 107 -5.00 -6.56 6.82
N ARG A 108 -5.93 -6.21 7.70
CA ARG A 108 -7.26 -6.84 7.79
C ARG A 108 -8.07 -6.79 6.50
N ASP A 109 -7.96 -5.68 5.77
CA ASP A 109 -8.74 -5.41 4.55
C ASP A 109 -7.99 -5.82 3.27
N LEU A 110 -6.84 -6.48 3.41
CA LEU A 110 -5.95 -6.86 2.32
C LEU A 110 -5.90 -8.39 2.15
N PRO A 111 -5.72 -8.89 0.93
CA PRO A 111 -5.47 -10.32 0.68
C PRO A 111 -4.25 -10.83 1.44
N SER A 112 -4.27 -12.12 1.80
CA SER A 112 -3.20 -12.76 2.58
C SER A 112 -1.84 -12.78 1.88
N GLU A 113 -1.84 -12.77 0.55
CA GLU A 113 -0.67 -12.72 -0.32
C GLU A 113 -0.05 -11.33 -0.46
N THR A 114 -0.72 -10.28 0.02
CA THR A 114 -0.16 -8.92 0.03
C THR A 114 1.06 -8.85 0.93
N LEU A 115 2.19 -8.41 0.39
CA LEU A 115 3.44 -8.29 1.13
C LEU A 115 3.56 -6.92 1.80
N MET A 116 3.97 -6.91 3.06
CA MET A 116 4.37 -5.70 3.78
C MET A 116 5.89 -5.63 3.77
N THR A 117 6.45 -4.68 3.04
CA THR A 117 7.90 -4.56 2.84
C THR A 117 8.60 -3.69 3.88
N LYS A 118 9.91 -3.80 3.93
CA LYS A 118 10.82 -2.97 4.73
C LYS A 118 12.03 -2.57 3.88
N ASP A 119 12.79 -1.63 4.36
CA ASP A 119 14.01 -1.19 3.71
C ASP A 119 15.01 -2.35 3.55
N GLY A 120 15.52 -2.51 2.33
CA GLY A 120 16.45 -3.58 1.96
C GLY A 120 15.80 -4.78 1.28
N ASP A 121 14.48 -4.95 1.38
CA ASP A 121 13.76 -6.01 0.67
C ASP A 121 13.93 -5.86 -0.86
N ARG A 122 14.00 -6.99 -1.55
CA ARG A 122 14.20 -7.04 -3.00
C ARG A 122 13.16 -7.89 -3.69
N PHE A 123 12.81 -7.49 -4.90
CA PHE A 123 12.00 -8.27 -5.82
C PHE A 123 12.81 -8.54 -7.09
N LEU A 124 12.90 -9.80 -7.48
CA LEU A 124 13.52 -10.20 -8.75
C LEU A 124 12.42 -10.72 -9.69
N LEU A 125 12.33 -10.13 -10.86
CA LEU A 125 11.38 -10.46 -11.91
C LEU A 125 12.18 -10.90 -13.15
N PRO A 126 12.60 -12.20 -13.24
CA PRO A 126 13.39 -12.67 -14.37
C PRO A 126 12.61 -12.57 -15.68
N SER A 127 13.23 -12.06 -16.72
CA SER A 127 12.67 -12.08 -18.08
C SER A 127 12.49 -13.52 -18.57
N GLY A 128 11.42 -13.78 -19.33
CA GLY A 128 11.07 -15.11 -19.81
C GLY A 128 10.49 -16.04 -18.75
N SER A 129 10.13 -15.53 -17.57
CA SER A 129 9.49 -16.24 -16.47
C SER A 129 8.35 -15.43 -15.88
N GLN A 130 7.36 -16.08 -15.30
CA GLN A 130 6.31 -15.43 -14.51
C GLN A 130 6.68 -15.34 -13.02
N ASP A 131 7.84 -15.81 -12.63
CA ASP A 131 8.27 -15.81 -11.24
C ASP A 131 8.50 -14.38 -10.72
N ILE A 132 8.07 -14.14 -9.48
CA ILE A 132 8.42 -12.97 -8.69
C ILE A 132 9.08 -13.49 -7.40
N VAL A 133 10.40 -13.31 -7.31
CA VAL A 133 11.16 -13.79 -6.15
C VAL A 133 11.30 -12.65 -5.15
N PHE A 134 10.78 -12.86 -3.95
CA PHE A 134 10.90 -11.91 -2.83
C PHE A 134 12.07 -12.33 -1.91
N GLU A 135 13.00 -11.41 -1.70
CA GLU A 135 14.16 -11.57 -0.82
C GLU A 135 14.04 -10.54 0.32
N PRO A 136 13.63 -10.96 1.56
CA PRO A 136 13.47 -10.06 2.71
C PRO A 136 14.78 -9.65 3.38
#